data_2c34ec1c39f77aacc985d96d7c1e2ea7
#
_entry.id   2c34ec1c39f77aacc985d96d7c1e2ea7
#
_cell.length_a   1.000
_cell.length_b   1.000
_cell.length_c   1.000
_cell.angle_alpha   90.00
_cell.angle_beta   90.00
_cell.angle_gamma   90.00
#
_symmetry.space_group_name_H-M   'P 1'
#
loop_
_entity.id
_entity.type
_entity.pdbx_description
1 polymer ?
#
loop_
_entity_poly.entity_id
_entity_poly.type
_entity_poly.pdbx_seq_one_letter_code
_entity_poly.pdbx_strand_id
1 'polypeptide(L)'
;KAQADAERIAQEKLAEQMASEKALKDAKIIAAKKRFENQDIHFEYDSSELSSMAKTVLKEKAAWLKTNYSAGITIEGHCDERGTTEYNLALGEQRANTAKSYLINLGVSASRLNTISYGEEQPKDTGNTESAFRKNRRAHFTID
;
A
#
# COMPACT_ATOMS: atom_id res chain seq x y z
N LYS A 1 46.09 -29.10 -12.53
CA LYS A 1 45.63 -28.99 -11.14
C LYS A 1 45.47 -27.55 -10.69
N ALA A 2 46.48 -26.71 -10.88
CA ALA A 2 46.37 -25.27 -10.55
C ALA A 2 45.26 -24.58 -11.35
N GLN A 3 45.09 -24.94 -12.63
CA GLN A 3 44.02 -24.37 -13.45
C GLN A 3 42.64 -24.83 -12.99
N ALA A 4 42.48 -26.10 -12.62
CA ALA A 4 41.24 -26.62 -12.10
C ALA A 4 40.87 -25.95 -10.77
N ASP A 5 41.85 -25.70 -9.90
CA ASP A 5 41.63 -24.97 -8.65
C ASP A 5 41.22 -23.52 -8.90
N ALA A 6 41.82 -22.85 -9.87
CA ALA A 6 41.48 -21.49 -10.25
C ALA A 6 40.04 -21.40 -10.82
N GLU A 7 39.66 -22.36 -11.66
CA GLU A 7 38.34 -22.46 -12.23
C GLU A 7 37.28 -22.69 -11.13
N ARG A 8 37.58 -23.57 -10.17
CA ARG A 8 36.71 -23.84 -9.05
C ARG A 8 36.49 -22.59 -8.19
N ILE A 9 37.56 -21.87 -7.87
CA ILE A 9 37.51 -20.64 -7.10
C ILE A 9 36.68 -19.58 -7.84
N ALA A 10 36.88 -19.44 -9.14
CA ALA A 10 36.11 -18.49 -9.96
C ALA A 10 34.63 -18.83 -9.97
N GLN A 11 34.28 -20.12 -10.08
CA GLN A 11 32.91 -20.58 -10.03
C GLN A 11 32.26 -20.32 -8.65
N GLU A 12 33.03 -20.57 -7.58
CA GLU A 12 32.53 -20.29 -6.20
C GLU A 12 32.28 -18.80 -5.98
N LYS A 13 33.19 -17.94 -6.44
CA LYS A 13 33.01 -16.48 -6.35
C LYS A 13 31.83 -16.00 -7.15
N LEU A 14 31.62 -16.54 -8.35
CA LEU A 14 30.45 -16.19 -9.17
C LEU A 14 29.16 -16.63 -8.48
N ALA A 15 29.13 -17.83 -7.91
CA ALA A 15 27.96 -18.34 -7.19
C ALA A 15 27.64 -17.46 -5.97
N GLU A 16 28.65 -17.04 -5.21
CA GLU A 16 28.48 -16.13 -4.07
C GLU A 16 27.97 -14.77 -4.52
N GLN A 17 28.49 -14.23 -5.62
CA GLN A 17 28.05 -12.96 -6.17
C GLN A 17 26.59 -13.04 -6.63
N MET A 18 26.21 -14.08 -7.33
CA MET A 18 24.85 -14.30 -7.80
C MET A 18 23.88 -14.48 -6.64
N ALA A 19 24.28 -15.20 -5.58
CA ALA A 19 23.49 -15.37 -4.38
C ALA A 19 23.27 -14.03 -3.65
N SER A 20 24.32 -13.20 -3.56
CA SER A 20 24.23 -11.86 -2.96
C SER A 20 23.32 -10.93 -3.75
N GLU A 21 23.41 -10.96 -5.07
CA GLU A 21 22.55 -10.16 -5.96
C GLU A 21 21.08 -10.59 -5.84
N LYS A 22 20.84 -11.91 -5.77
CA LYS A 22 19.48 -12.44 -5.57
C LYS A 22 18.91 -12.03 -4.23
N ALA A 23 19.69 -12.15 -3.16
CA ALA A 23 19.27 -11.76 -1.82
C ALA A 23 18.92 -10.28 -1.76
N LEU A 24 19.69 -9.42 -2.43
CA LEU A 24 19.42 -7.99 -2.50
C LEU A 24 18.13 -7.70 -3.27
N LYS A 25 17.89 -8.35 -4.39
CA LYS A 25 16.66 -8.22 -5.17
C LYS A 25 15.46 -8.68 -4.36
N ASP A 26 15.56 -9.84 -3.70
CA ASP A 26 14.47 -10.38 -2.86
C ASP A 26 14.16 -9.42 -1.71
N ALA A 27 15.17 -8.83 -1.08
CA ALA A 27 14.99 -7.84 -0.01
C ALA A 27 14.27 -6.58 -0.51
N LYS A 28 14.60 -6.11 -1.71
CA LYS A 28 13.94 -4.94 -2.33
C LYS A 28 12.48 -5.23 -2.65
N ILE A 29 12.17 -6.43 -3.14
CA ILE A 29 10.79 -6.86 -3.45
C ILE A 29 9.97 -6.88 -2.16
N ILE A 30 10.49 -7.47 -1.09
CA ILE A 30 9.82 -7.53 0.22
C ILE A 30 9.59 -6.12 0.77
N ALA A 31 10.61 -5.26 0.70
CA ALA A 31 10.51 -3.89 1.20
C ALA A 31 9.47 -3.08 0.43
N ALA A 32 9.40 -3.22 -0.88
CA ALA A 32 8.42 -2.54 -1.72
C ALA A 32 6.99 -2.98 -1.38
N LYS A 33 6.77 -4.28 -1.16
CA LYS A 33 5.49 -4.82 -0.76
C LYS A 33 5.05 -4.29 0.61
N LYS A 34 5.95 -4.29 1.59
CA LYS A 34 5.69 -3.74 2.93
C LYS A 34 5.36 -2.26 2.87
N ARG A 35 6.09 -1.49 2.08
CA ARG A 35 5.83 -0.08 1.89
C ARG A 35 4.45 0.16 1.30
N PHE A 36 4.06 -0.64 0.30
CA PHE A 36 2.73 -0.58 -0.27
C PHE A 36 1.65 -0.80 0.79
N GLU A 37 1.77 -1.85 1.60
CA GLU A 37 0.77 -2.19 2.61
C GLU A 37 0.74 -1.23 3.79
N ASN A 38 1.88 -0.65 4.17
CA ASN A 38 1.99 0.18 5.36
C ASN A 38 1.76 1.66 5.11
N GLN A 39 1.73 2.10 3.87
CA GLN A 39 1.54 3.50 3.54
C GLN A 39 0.08 3.79 3.23
N ASP A 40 -0.60 4.42 4.18
CA ASP A 40 -1.99 4.85 4.04
C ASP A 40 -2.07 6.23 3.41
N ILE A 41 -3.26 6.59 2.95
CA ILE A 41 -3.58 7.98 2.62
C ILE A 41 -4.56 8.53 3.67
N HIS A 42 -4.44 9.81 3.98
CA HIS A 42 -5.22 10.47 5.02
C HIS A 42 -6.12 11.53 4.42
N PHE A 43 -7.22 11.79 5.13
CA PHE A 43 -8.26 12.73 4.70
C PHE A 43 -8.51 13.77 5.77
N GLU A 44 -8.94 14.94 5.32
CA GLU A 44 -9.44 15.97 6.21
C GLU A 44 -10.79 15.56 6.82
N TYR A 45 -11.16 16.25 7.88
CA TYR A 45 -12.43 16.00 8.55
C TYR A 45 -13.61 16.12 7.56
N ASP A 46 -14.52 15.18 7.63
CA ASP A 46 -15.75 15.16 6.82
C ASP A 46 -15.48 15.29 5.31
N SER A 47 -14.37 14.78 4.84
CA SER A 47 -13.96 14.89 3.44
C SER A 47 -13.47 13.57 2.88
N SER A 48 -13.74 13.35 1.61
CA SER A 48 -13.17 12.26 0.81
C SER A 48 -12.30 12.81 -0.32
N GLU A 49 -11.93 14.07 -0.27
CA GLU A 49 -11.04 14.67 -1.27
C GLU A 49 -9.59 14.24 -1.07
N LEU A 50 -8.90 14.02 -2.20
CA LEU A 50 -7.50 13.64 -2.19
C LEU A 50 -6.61 14.88 -2.08
N SER A 51 -5.76 14.90 -1.05
CA SER A 51 -4.70 15.90 -0.94
C SER A 51 -3.60 15.64 -1.98
N SER A 52 -2.72 16.62 -2.17
CA SER A 52 -1.54 16.44 -3.04
C SER A 52 -0.67 15.28 -2.56
N MET A 53 -0.50 15.12 -1.25
CA MET A 53 0.26 14.01 -0.68
C MET A 53 -0.42 12.67 -0.94
N ALA A 54 -1.74 12.58 -0.77
CA ALA A 54 -2.50 11.37 -1.08
C ALA A 54 -2.33 10.97 -2.55
N LYS A 55 -2.39 11.94 -3.46
CA LYS A 55 -2.17 11.70 -4.89
C LYS A 55 -0.77 11.17 -5.18
N THR A 56 0.24 11.69 -4.52
CA THR A 56 1.63 11.22 -4.65
C THR A 56 1.74 9.76 -4.19
N VAL A 57 1.16 9.42 -3.04
CA VAL A 57 1.13 8.06 -2.53
C VAL A 57 0.40 7.13 -3.49
N LEU A 58 -0.73 7.54 -4.03
CA LEU A 58 -1.50 6.74 -4.98
C LEU A 58 -0.74 6.51 -6.29
N LYS A 59 0.03 7.50 -6.75
CA LYS A 59 0.89 7.32 -7.93
C LYS A 59 1.96 6.26 -7.68
N GLU A 60 2.56 6.24 -6.50
CA GLU A 60 3.52 5.21 -6.11
C GLU A 60 2.86 3.83 -6.05
N LYS A 61 1.65 3.76 -5.50
CA LYS A 61 0.88 2.52 -5.45
C LYS A 61 0.49 2.02 -6.84
N ALA A 62 0.10 2.92 -7.73
CA ALA A 62 -0.20 2.57 -9.12
C ALA A 62 1.04 2.00 -9.83
N ALA A 63 2.22 2.59 -9.60
CA ALA A 63 3.46 2.09 -10.17
C ALA A 63 3.76 0.67 -9.68
N TRP A 64 3.58 0.41 -8.38
CA TRP A 64 3.75 -0.93 -7.81
C TRP A 64 2.77 -1.94 -8.43
N LEU A 65 1.50 -1.55 -8.58
CA LEU A 65 0.47 -2.40 -9.17
C LEU A 65 0.75 -2.72 -10.64
N LYS A 66 1.32 -1.78 -11.38
CA LYS A 66 1.71 -1.99 -12.78
C LYS A 66 2.88 -2.96 -12.91
N THR A 67 3.81 -2.93 -11.97
CA THR A 67 4.93 -3.88 -11.90
C THR A 67 4.46 -5.26 -11.46
N ASN A 68 3.55 -5.32 -10.51
CA ASN A 68 3.00 -6.56 -9.94
C ASN A 68 1.59 -6.80 -10.49
N TYR A 69 1.50 -6.99 -11.77
CA TYR A 69 0.24 -6.97 -12.53
C TYR A 69 -0.77 -8.07 -12.17
N SER A 70 -0.36 -9.12 -11.47
CA SER A 70 -1.26 -10.18 -11.00
C SER A 70 -1.88 -9.89 -9.63
N ALA A 71 -1.40 -8.86 -8.94
CA ALA A 71 -1.89 -8.53 -7.59
C ALA A 71 -3.25 -7.84 -7.64
N GLY A 72 -4.16 -8.30 -6.79
CA GLY A 72 -5.38 -7.59 -6.45
C GLY A 72 -5.25 -6.97 -5.08
N ILE A 73 -5.98 -5.89 -4.83
CA ILE A 73 -5.96 -5.20 -3.55
C ILE A 73 -7.35 -4.89 -3.07
N THR A 74 -7.48 -4.70 -1.76
CA THR A 74 -8.67 -4.17 -1.12
C THR A 74 -8.31 -2.82 -0.50
N ILE A 75 -9.11 -1.82 -0.81
CA ILE A 75 -8.99 -0.45 -0.29
C ILE A 75 -9.99 -0.30 0.84
N GLU A 76 -9.51 -0.05 2.05
CA GLU A 76 -10.33 0.08 3.25
C GLU A 76 -10.51 1.56 3.59
N GLY A 77 -11.75 2.00 3.64
CA GLY A 77 -12.08 3.34 4.08
C GLY A 77 -12.37 3.39 5.58
N HIS A 78 -11.77 4.35 6.26
CA HIS A 78 -11.87 4.52 7.71
C HIS A 78 -12.17 5.96 8.07
N CYS A 79 -12.85 6.14 9.20
CA CYS A 79 -13.21 7.43 9.76
C CYS A 79 -12.78 7.53 11.21
N ASP A 80 -12.74 8.76 11.75
CA ASP A 80 -12.66 8.95 13.19
C ASP A 80 -14.04 8.69 13.83
N GLU A 81 -14.08 8.68 15.16
CA GLU A 81 -15.28 8.28 15.90
C GLU A 81 -16.42 9.29 15.89
N ARG A 82 -16.22 10.49 15.37
CA ARG A 82 -17.23 11.54 15.36
C ARG A 82 -18.29 11.28 14.32
N GLY A 83 -19.55 11.46 14.70
CA GLY A 83 -20.70 11.25 13.83
C GLY A 83 -21.40 9.92 14.06
N THR A 84 -22.40 9.62 13.25
CA THR A 84 -23.15 8.36 13.35
C THR A 84 -22.39 7.24 12.65
N THR A 85 -22.67 6.01 13.06
CA THR A 85 -22.08 4.81 12.45
C THR A 85 -22.43 4.72 10.97
N GLU A 86 -23.70 4.97 10.61
CA GLU A 86 -24.15 4.92 9.21
C GLU A 86 -23.47 5.97 8.35
N TYR A 87 -23.34 7.19 8.87
CA TYR A 87 -22.65 8.27 8.17
C TYR A 87 -21.17 7.91 7.93
N ASN A 88 -20.52 7.38 8.95
CA ASN A 88 -19.10 7.02 8.88
C ASN A 88 -18.85 5.83 7.95
N LEU A 89 -19.76 4.86 7.90
CA LEU A 89 -19.66 3.78 6.92
C LEU A 89 -19.75 4.31 5.50
N ALA A 90 -20.67 5.24 5.25
CA ALA A 90 -20.83 5.88 3.94
C ALA A 90 -19.61 6.73 3.58
N LEU A 91 -19.08 7.51 4.52
CA LEU A 91 -17.89 8.34 4.29
C LEU A 91 -16.65 7.48 4.02
N GLY A 92 -16.49 6.40 4.78
CA GLY A 92 -15.40 5.43 4.55
C GLY A 92 -15.49 4.83 3.16
N GLU A 93 -16.69 4.49 2.70
CA GLU A 93 -16.89 4.00 1.33
C GLU A 93 -16.52 5.04 0.29
N GLN A 94 -16.89 6.29 0.48
CA GLN A 94 -16.52 7.39 -0.41
C GLN A 94 -15.01 7.56 -0.47
N ARG A 95 -14.32 7.48 0.67
CA ARG A 95 -12.86 7.57 0.74
C ARG A 95 -12.19 6.44 -0.03
N ALA A 96 -12.66 5.22 0.15
CA ALA A 96 -12.14 4.06 -0.59
C ALA A 96 -12.41 4.19 -2.08
N ASN A 97 -13.61 4.62 -2.46
CA ASN A 97 -13.98 4.80 -3.87
C ASN A 97 -13.21 5.93 -4.54
N THR A 98 -12.92 7.02 -3.84
CA THR A 98 -12.11 8.11 -4.37
C THR A 98 -10.71 7.63 -4.69
N ALA A 99 -10.09 6.86 -3.78
CA ALA A 99 -8.78 6.25 -4.02
C ALA A 99 -8.82 5.29 -5.21
N LYS A 100 -9.84 4.43 -5.28
CA LYS A 100 -10.04 3.50 -6.39
C LYS A 100 -10.14 4.22 -7.73
N SER A 101 -10.98 5.26 -7.80
CA SER A 101 -11.18 6.03 -9.02
C SER A 101 -9.88 6.67 -9.50
N TYR A 102 -9.07 7.18 -8.57
CA TYR A 102 -7.79 7.77 -8.92
C TYR A 102 -6.82 6.74 -9.49
N LEU A 103 -6.77 5.54 -8.88
CA LEU A 103 -5.94 4.45 -9.38
C LEU A 103 -6.38 3.99 -10.77
N ILE A 104 -7.69 3.94 -11.03
CA ILE A 104 -8.23 3.61 -12.36
C ILE A 104 -7.78 4.67 -13.37
N ASN A 105 -7.86 5.94 -13.01
CA ASN A 105 -7.42 7.04 -13.89
C ASN A 105 -5.92 6.97 -14.18
N LEU A 106 -5.13 6.39 -13.28
CA LEU A 106 -3.71 6.15 -13.49
C LEU A 106 -3.42 4.88 -14.30
N GLY A 107 -4.45 4.16 -14.71
CA GLY A 107 -4.31 3.00 -15.60
C GLY A 107 -4.37 1.64 -14.91
N VAL A 108 -4.77 1.58 -13.65
CA VAL A 108 -4.97 0.31 -12.94
C VAL A 108 -6.38 -0.23 -13.26
N SER A 109 -6.47 -1.51 -13.59
CA SER A 109 -7.75 -2.14 -13.92
C SER A 109 -8.69 -2.17 -12.70
N ALA A 110 -9.95 -1.79 -12.91
CA ALA A 110 -10.98 -1.82 -11.87
C ALA A 110 -11.18 -3.21 -11.26
N SER A 111 -10.99 -4.27 -12.04
CA SER A 111 -11.15 -5.66 -11.58
C SER A 111 -10.13 -6.08 -10.52
N ARG A 112 -9.05 -5.32 -10.38
CA ARG A 112 -7.99 -5.57 -9.38
C ARG A 112 -8.23 -4.82 -8.08
N LEU A 113 -9.24 -3.96 -8.02
CA LEU A 113 -9.44 -3.01 -6.94
C LEU A 113 -10.80 -3.26 -6.29
N ASN A 114 -10.77 -3.78 -5.07
CA ASN A 114 -11.96 -3.94 -4.24
C ASN A 114 -11.99 -2.86 -3.18
N THR A 115 -13.17 -2.50 -2.73
CA THR A 115 -13.36 -1.51 -1.67
C THR A 115 -14.19 -2.08 -0.54
N ILE A 116 -13.90 -1.64 0.67
CA ILE A 116 -14.69 -1.93 1.85
C ILE A 116 -14.61 -0.73 2.78
N SER A 117 -15.70 -0.45 3.49
CA SER A 117 -15.70 0.56 4.54
C SER A 117 -15.85 -0.10 5.89
N TYR A 118 -14.99 0.27 6.83
CA TYR A 118 -15.13 -0.07 8.24
C TYR A 118 -15.69 1.11 9.05
N GLY A 119 -15.81 2.28 8.44
CA GLY A 119 -16.21 3.48 9.14
C GLY A 119 -15.29 3.74 10.34
N GLU A 120 -15.88 3.88 11.51
CA GLU A 120 -15.15 4.10 12.77
C GLU A 120 -14.80 2.80 13.53
N GLU A 121 -15.18 1.64 13.01
CA GLU A 121 -15.17 0.37 13.75
C GLU A 121 -13.78 -0.21 13.97
N GLN A 122 -12.79 0.18 13.18
CA GLN A 122 -11.42 -0.32 13.29
C GLN A 122 -10.42 0.85 13.43
N PRO A 123 -10.43 1.53 14.58
CA PRO A 123 -9.53 2.66 14.78
C PRO A 123 -8.08 2.22 14.87
N LYS A 124 -7.19 3.02 14.29
CA LYS A 124 -5.75 2.87 14.46
C LYS A 124 -5.28 3.44 15.79
N ASP A 125 -5.99 4.46 16.27
CA ASP A 125 -5.74 5.11 17.56
C ASP A 125 -7.10 5.30 18.25
N THR A 126 -7.25 4.75 19.44
CA THR A 126 -8.50 4.79 20.21
C THR A 126 -8.67 6.06 21.01
N GLY A 127 -7.72 6.98 20.96
CA GLY A 127 -7.80 8.26 21.64
C GLY A 127 -8.85 9.18 21.03
N ASN A 128 -9.18 10.25 21.77
CA ASN A 128 -10.20 11.23 21.37
C ASN A 128 -9.58 12.62 21.11
N THR A 129 -8.30 12.66 20.76
CA THR A 129 -7.60 13.89 20.40
C THR A 129 -7.62 14.09 18.88
N GLU A 130 -7.37 15.31 18.42
CA GLU A 130 -7.25 15.59 16.98
C GLU A 130 -6.16 14.73 16.33
N SER A 131 -5.05 14.50 17.04
CA SER A 131 -3.99 13.62 16.56
C SER A 131 -4.48 12.19 16.34
N ALA A 132 -5.27 11.65 17.26
CA ALA A 132 -5.89 10.32 17.12
C ALA A 132 -6.87 10.29 15.95
N PHE A 133 -7.73 11.30 15.85
CA PHE A 133 -8.71 11.40 14.78
C PHE A 133 -8.06 11.46 13.41
N ARG A 134 -6.97 12.19 13.28
CA ARG A 134 -6.21 12.30 12.03
C ARG A 134 -5.67 10.95 11.58
N LYS A 135 -5.17 10.14 12.51
CA LYS A 135 -4.68 8.79 12.22
C LYS A 135 -5.79 7.87 11.73
N ASN A 136 -7.02 8.09 12.18
CA ASN A 136 -8.16 7.26 11.83
C ASN A 136 -8.82 7.65 10.49
N ARG A 137 -8.71 8.90 10.07
CA ARG A 137 -9.24 9.37 8.79
C ARG A 137 -8.31 8.94 7.66
N ARG A 138 -8.50 7.71 7.17
CA ARG A 138 -7.56 7.11 6.23
C ARG A 138 -8.21 6.14 5.26
N ALA A 139 -7.50 5.85 4.18
CA ALA A 139 -7.70 4.64 3.40
C ALA A 139 -6.45 3.79 3.53
N HIS A 140 -6.67 2.52 3.84
CA HIS A 140 -5.64 1.49 4.00
C HIS A 140 -5.72 0.50 2.84
N PHE A 141 -4.58 -0.04 2.44
CA PHE A 141 -4.48 -0.88 1.25
C PHE A 141 -3.91 -2.24 1.65
N THR A 142 -4.69 -3.29 1.43
CA THR A 142 -4.23 -4.67 1.66
C THR A 142 -4.08 -5.39 0.33
N ILE A 143 -3.04 -6.20 0.23
CA ILE A 143 -2.81 -7.04 -0.95
C ILE A 143 -3.56 -8.35 -0.71
N ASP A 144 -4.43 -8.69 -1.64
CA ASP A 144 -5.27 -9.89 -1.55
C ASP A 144 -4.47 -11.18 -1.79
#